data_06f2a8afb6373e98739ef7c644eb1eae
#
_entry.id   06f2a8afb6373e98739ef7c644eb1eae
#
_cell.length_a   1.000
_cell.length_b   1.000
_cell.length_c   1.000
_cell.angle_alpha   90.00
_cell.angle_beta   90.00
_cell.angle_gamma   90.00
#
_symmetry.space_group_name_H-M   'P 1'
#
loop_
_entity.id
_entity.type
_entity.pdbx_description
1 polymer ?
#
loop_
_entity_poly.entity_id
_entity_poly.type
_entity_poly.pdbx_seq_one_letter_code
_entity_poly.pdbx_strand_id
1 'polypeptide(L)'
;MKKYTDMSLQERQAEYTAVQVEYEKLKAMGLSLNMARGKPGKAQLDLVTPIFGLLTKPEDFVSDGIDVRNYGEVAGIPAARRLFADILGCKPEQVFVGGNASLQLMYDAVSKAFTNGLLHSEKPWCKLDKVKWICPVPGYDRHFKVTESFGVEMISVPMTADGPDMDQVEALIKDPAVKGMWNVPKYSNPEGVIYSAATIDRLAKMKPAAPDFMLMWDNAYCIHEFDCDYVAFPDIISLCAKYGNADMVYEFASTSKVTFPGAGVGVMASSADNIAYFSKLINIQTIGFDKINQLRHVLFLKDKAHTLALMKQHAAILAPKFHAVLDALDKEIAPLGIAGYKRPVGGYFISVDVMPGCAKHTLALCKEAGVTMTGAGATFPYGKDPQDSNIRIAPSLPPVAELEQAIAVFCTCLKLAALEKLGV
;
A
#
# COMPACT_ATOMS: atom_id res chain seq x y z
N MET A 1 22.87 -25.19 -7.19
CA MET A 1 22.96 -25.54 -5.76
C MET A 1 21.94 -26.62 -5.45
N LYS A 2 22.15 -27.46 -4.43
CA LYS A 2 21.17 -28.44 -3.94
C LYS A 2 20.21 -27.74 -2.97
N LYS A 3 18.91 -28.08 -3.03
CA LYS A 3 17.94 -27.53 -2.05
C LYS A 3 18.31 -27.99 -0.64
N TYR A 4 18.09 -27.16 0.37
CA TYR A 4 18.41 -27.50 1.77
C TYR A 4 17.64 -28.71 2.28
N THR A 5 16.40 -28.90 1.83
CA THR A 5 15.58 -30.07 2.12
C THR A 5 16.15 -31.37 1.57
N ASP A 6 16.93 -31.31 0.49
CA ASP A 6 17.49 -32.47 -0.20
C ASP A 6 18.91 -32.81 0.27
N MET A 7 19.50 -31.98 1.15
CA MET A 7 20.81 -32.19 1.76
C MET A 7 20.73 -33.20 2.90
N SER A 8 21.78 -34.02 3.03
CA SER A 8 21.98 -34.84 4.23
C SER A 8 22.26 -33.94 5.45
N LEU A 9 22.12 -34.50 6.67
CA LEU A 9 22.46 -33.78 7.89
C LEU A 9 23.90 -33.28 7.90
N GLN A 10 24.85 -34.09 7.43
CA GLN A 10 26.26 -33.71 7.36
C GLN A 10 26.51 -32.56 6.36
N GLU A 11 25.83 -32.58 5.21
CA GLU A 11 25.89 -31.47 4.24
C GLU A 11 25.35 -30.18 4.82
N ARG A 12 24.19 -30.26 5.53
CA ARG A 12 23.59 -29.10 6.20
C ARG A 12 24.46 -28.53 7.31
N GLN A 13 25.11 -29.40 8.13
CA GLN A 13 26.05 -28.97 9.18
C GLN A 13 27.27 -28.24 8.60
N ALA A 14 27.82 -28.74 7.48
CA ALA A 14 28.92 -28.07 6.80
C ALA A 14 28.50 -26.69 6.25
N GLU A 15 27.33 -26.62 5.63
CA GLU A 15 26.74 -25.36 5.11
C GLU A 15 26.45 -24.39 6.26
N TYR A 16 25.86 -24.85 7.35
CA TYR A 16 25.58 -24.03 8.54
C TYR A 16 26.87 -23.38 9.07
N THR A 17 27.93 -24.16 9.22
CA THR A 17 29.22 -23.64 9.68
C THR A 17 29.77 -22.55 8.73
N ALA A 18 29.67 -22.76 7.42
CA ALA A 18 30.09 -21.76 6.46
C ALA A 18 29.27 -20.47 6.49
N VAL A 19 27.94 -20.60 6.56
CA VAL A 19 27.02 -19.47 6.63
C VAL A 19 27.16 -18.71 7.97
N GLN A 20 27.42 -19.42 9.07
CA GLN A 20 27.69 -18.81 10.38
C GLN A 20 28.95 -17.94 10.37
N VAL A 21 30.03 -18.42 9.74
CA VAL A 21 31.26 -17.63 9.57
C VAL A 21 30.98 -16.35 8.77
N GLU A 22 30.18 -16.44 7.72
CA GLU A 22 29.79 -15.26 6.93
C GLU A 22 28.92 -14.31 7.73
N TYR A 23 27.96 -14.83 8.51
CA TYR A 23 27.12 -14.03 9.40
C TYR A 23 27.94 -13.21 10.40
N GLU A 24 28.94 -13.84 11.05
CA GLU A 24 29.79 -13.15 12.02
C GLU A 24 30.65 -12.05 11.36
N LYS A 25 31.10 -12.26 10.12
CA LYS A 25 31.79 -11.20 9.36
C LYS A 25 30.87 -10.01 9.07
N LEU A 26 29.65 -10.27 8.59
CA LEU A 26 28.66 -9.22 8.30
C LEU A 26 28.28 -8.47 9.57
N LYS A 27 28.07 -9.16 10.69
CA LYS A 27 27.78 -8.58 12.01
C LYS A 27 28.93 -7.68 12.51
N ALA A 28 30.18 -8.11 12.29
CA ALA A 28 31.37 -7.34 12.66
C ALA A 28 31.55 -6.05 11.85
N MET A 29 30.86 -5.88 10.73
CA MET A 29 30.89 -4.64 9.94
C MET A 29 30.21 -3.46 10.65
N GLY A 30 29.42 -3.69 11.70
CA GLY A 30 28.74 -2.65 12.47
C GLY A 30 27.73 -1.83 11.64
N LEU A 31 27.00 -2.49 10.74
CA LEU A 31 26.05 -1.85 9.84
C LEU A 31 24.90 -1.18 10.58
N SER A 32 24.30 -0.14 9.98
CA SER A 32 23.08 0.52 10.47
C SER A 32 22.20 0.85 9.27
N LEU A 33 21.57 -0.15 8.71
CA LEU A 33 20.80 -0.09 7.48
C LEU A 33 19.30 -0.29 7.75
N ASN A 34 18.43 0.24 6.87
CA ASN A 34 16.99 0.20 7.09
C ASN A 34 16.22 -0.10 5.80
N MET A 35 15.60 -1.29 5.74
CA MET A 35 14.69 -1.72 4.68
C MET A 35 13.23 -1.87 5.17
N ALA A 36 12.84 -1.18 6.27
CA ALA A 36 11.53 -1.36 6.88
C ALA A 36 10.41 -0.55 6.22
N ARG A 37 10.72 0.62 5.61
CA ARG A 37 9.70 1.57 5.18
C ARG A 37 9.82 1.96 3.72
N GLY A 38 8.72 1.78 2.96
CA GLY A 38 8.57 2.26 1.59
C GLY A 38 8.39 3.78 1.54
N LYS A 39 9.50 4.52 1.62
CA LYS A 39 9.56 5.97 1.50
C LYS A 39 10.30 6.36 0.21
N PRO A 40 9.93 7.49 -0.43
CA PRO A 40 10.77 8.08 -1.48
C PRO A 40 12.18 8.38 -0.95
N GLY A 41 13.19 8.02 -1.73
CA GLY A 41 14.58 8.38 -1.44
C GLY A 41 14.88 9.84 -1.83
N LYS A 42 16.06 10.35 -1.40
CA LYS A 42 16.47 11.75 -1.65
C LYS A 42 16.36 12.15 -3.13
N ALA A 43 16.85 11.32 -4.05
CA ALA A 43 16.79 11.61 -5.49
C ALA A 43 15.35 11.79 -6.01
N GLN A 44 14.39 11.01 -5.49
CA GLN A 44 12.97 11.18 -5.84
C GLN A 44 12.39 12.49 -5.28
N LEU A 45 12.76 12.87 -4.06
CA LEU A 45 12.31 14.12 -3.45
C LEU A 45 12.91 15.35 -4.16
N ASP A 46 14.16 15.26 -4.59
CA ASP A 46 14.84 16.33 -5.31
C ASP A 46 14.17 16.62 -6.68
N LEU A 47 13.66 15.58 -7.38
CA LEU A 47 12.93 15.74 -8.65
C LEU A 47 11.71 16.67 -8.52
N VAL A 48 11.06 16.68 -7.36
CA VAL A 48 9.79 17.39 -7.15
C VAL A 48 9.95 18.70 -6.37
N THR A 49 11.15 19.01 -5.89
CA THR A 49 11.47 20.25 -5.16
C THR A 49 11.06 21.53 -5.89
N PRO A 50 11.11 21.61 -7.27
CA PRO A 50 10.67 22.81 -8.00
C PRO A 50 9.23 23.24 -7.75
N ILE A 51 8.35 22.37 -7.22
CA ILE A 51 6.96 22.69 -6.85
C ILE A 51 6.87 23.88 -5.88
N PHE A 52 7.89 24.09 -5.04
CA PHE A 52 7.90 25.17 -4.04
C PHE A 52 8.10 26.57 -4.64
N GLY A 53 8.55 26.68 -5.88
CA GLY A 53 8.73 27.94 -6.58
C GLY A 53 7.54 28.39 -7.45
N LEU A 54 6.41 27.68 -7.42
CA LEU A 54 5.30 27.91 -8.35
C LEU A 54 4.33 29.03 -7.93
N LEU A 55 4.26 29.38 -6.66
CA LEU A 55 3.36 30.40 -6.10
C LEU A 55 4.19 31.51 -5.49
N THR A 56 4.46 32.55 -6.25
CA THR A 56 5.40 33.62 -5.86
C THR A 56 4.77 35.01 -5.84
N LYS A 57 3.66 35.22 -6.57
CA LYS A 57 2.97 36.48 -6.70
C LYS A 57 1.51 36.35 -6.26
N PRO A 58 0.84 37.43 -5.81
CA PRO A 58 -0.56 37.38 -5.38
C PRO A 58 -1.52 36.75 -6.36
N GLU A 59 -1.34 37.00 -7.66
CA GLU A 59 -2.16 36.46 -8.74
C GLU A 59 -2.02 34.95 -8.93
N ASP A 60 -0.89 34.34 -8.52
CA ASP A 60 -0.65 32.91 -8.62
C ASP A 60 -1.58 32.11 -7.69
N PHE A 61 -2.15 32.74 -6.65
CA PHE A 61 -3.02 32.10 -5.68
C PHE A 61 -4.50 32.08 -6.07
N VAL A 62 -4.82 32.38 -7.32
CA VAL A 62 -6.20 32.34 -7.81
C VAL A 62 -6.37 31.22 -8.85
N SER A 63 -7.34 30.32 -8.61
CA SER A 63 -7.70 29.23 -9.51
C SER A 63 -9.21 29.15 -9.64
N ASP A 64 -9.73 29.10 -10.87
CA ASP A 64 -11.18 29.08 -11.15
C ASP A 64 -11.94 30.22 -10.45
N GLY A 65 -11.32 31.40 -10.31
CA GLY A 65 -11.89 32.56 -9.60
C GLY A 65 -11.85 32.46 -8.05
N ILE A 66 -11.26 31.42 -7.51
CA ILE A 66 -11.14 31.17 -6.06
C ILE A 66 -9.73 31.60 -5.61
N ASP A 67 -9.66 32.49 -4.61
CA ASP A 67 -8.42 32.79 -3.89
C ASP A 67 -8.18 31.68 -2.88
N VAL A 68 -7.18 30.82 -3.16
CA VAL A 68 -6.88 29.62 -2.35
C VAL A 68 -6.33 29.94 -0.95
N ARG A 69 -6.01 31.20 -0.66
CA ARG A 69 -5.57 31.65 0.67
C ARG A 69 -6.73 31.81 1.65
N ASN A 70 -7.97 31.79 1.16
CA ASN A 70 -9.18 32.02 1.98
C ASN A 70 -9.90 30.69 2.33
N TYR A 71 -10.92 30.75 3.14
CA TYR A 71 -11.77 29.61 3.53
C TYR A 71 -12.58 29.04 2.36
N GLY A 72 -13.16 27.87 2.55
CA GLY A 72 -14.08 27.25 1.62
C GLY A 72 -13.50 26.03 0.91
N GLU A 73 -14.24 25.53 -0.08
CA GLU A 73 -13.88 24.37 -0.91
C GLU A 73 -13.57 23.11 -0.09
N VAL A 74 -14.52 22.68 0.75
CA VAL A 74 -14.36 21.52 1.64
C VAL A 74 -13.99 20.24 0.88
N ALA A 75 -14.52 20.06 -0.35
CA ALA A 75 -14.20 18.91 -1.21
C ALA A 75 -12.91 19.11 -2.04
N GLY A 76 -12.18 20.21 -1.83
CA GLY A 76 -11.00 20.60 -2.61
C GLY A 76 -11.33 21.51 -3.78
N ILE A 77 -10.33 22.28 -4.25
CA ILE A 77 -10.50 23.22 -5.36
C ILE A 77 -10.87 22.49 -6.66
N PRO A 78 -11.72 23.09 -7.53
CA PRO A 78 -12.17 22.45 -8.77
C PRO A 78 -11.03 21.96 -9.66
N ALA A 79 -9.95 22.73 -9.78
CA ALA A 79 -8.77 22.32 -10.56
C ALA A 79 -8.12 21.04 -10.01
N ALA A 80 -8.01 20.87 -8.67
CA ALA A 80 -7.46 19.66 -8.09
C ALA A 80 -8.40 18.45 -8.29
N ARG A 81 -9.72 18.65 -8.15
CA ARG A 81 -10.70 17.60 -8.42
C ARG A 81 -10.63 17.12 -9.88
N ARG A 82 -10.47 18.02 -10.86
CA ARG A 82 -10.28 17.67 -12.28
C ARG A 82 -8.99 16.89 -12.51
N LEU A 83 -7.87 17.33 -11.92
CA LEU A 83 -6.59 16.65 -12.07
C LEU A 83 -6.65 15.20 -11.56
N PHE A 84 -7.18 15.00 -10.35
CA PHE A 84 -7.25 13.65 -9.78
C PHE A 84 -8.32 12.78 -10.43
N ALA A 85 -9.40 13.36 -10.94
CA ALA A 85 -10.37 12.66 -11.79
C ALA A 85 -9.74 12.12 -13.08
N ASP A 86 -8.90 12.91 -13.75
CA ASP A 86 -8.13 12.47 -14.93
C ASP A 86 -7.16 11.33 -14.60
N ILE A 87 -6.43 11.44 -13.48
CA ILE A 87 -5.49 10.39 -13.04
C ILE A 87 -6.22 9.09 -12.73
N LEU A 88 -7.32 9.13 -11.99
CA LEU A 88 -8.09 7.97 -11.55
C LEU A 88 -9.04 7.43 -12.63
N GLY A 89 -9.37 8.23 -13.65
CA GLY A 89 -10.29 7.87 -14.72
C GLY A 89 -11.77 8.00 -14.34
N CYS A 90 -12.10 8.79 -13.32
CA CYS A 90 -13.46 9.06 -12.86
C CYS A 90 -13.89 10.50 -13.19
N LYS A 91 -15.04 10.96 -12.67
CA LYS A 91 -15.54 12.32 -12.91
C LYS A 91 -15.17 13.26 -11.77
N PRO A 92 -15.00 14.59 -12.03
CA PRO A 92 -14.63 15.55 -10.98
C PRO A 92 -15.60 15.62 -9.80
N GLU A 93 -16.92 15.42 -10.03
CA GLU A 93 -17.93 15.39 -8.97
C GLU A 93 -17.83 14.16 -8.05
N GLN A 94 -17.09 13.14 -8.48
CA GLN A 94 -16.80 11.92 -7.74
C GLN A 94 -15.52 12.02 -6.90
N VAL A 95 -14.83 13.17 -6.89
CA VAL A 95 -13.52 13.35 -6.23
C VAL A 95 -13.65 14.30 -5.04
N PHE A 96 -13.05 13.89 -3.94
CA PHE A 96 -12.81 14.69 -2.73
C PHE A 96 -11.30 14.79 -2.48
N VAL A 97 -10.79 16.02 -2.41
CA VAL A 97 -9.37 16.31 -2.18
C VAL A 97 -9.19 16.79 -0.75
N GLY A 98 -8.51 15.99 0.07
CA GLY A 98 -8.36 16.21 1.50
C GLY A 98 -7.01 16.75 1.92
N GLY A 99 -6.54 16.29 3.08
CA GLY A 99 -5.23 16.62 3.65
C GLY A 99 -4.07 15.93 2.93
N ASN A 100 -2.95 15.77 3.63
CA ASN A 100 -1.70 15.30 3.01
C ASN A 100 -1.59 13.78 2.80
N ALA A 101 -2.54 12.99 3.29
CA ALA A 101 -2.44 11.54 3.26
C ALA A 101 -3.79 10.85 3.03
N SER A 102 -3.82 9.86 2.13
CA SER A 102 -5.01 9.00 1.93
C SER A 102 -5.37 8.21 3.18
N LEU A 103 -4.40 7.82 4.00
CA LEU A 103 -4.66 7.12 5.27
C LEU A 103 -5.56 7.93 6.21
N GLN A 104 -5.43 9.26 6.26
CA GLN A 104 -6.32 10.12 7.03
C GLN A 104 -7.76 10.03 6.48
N LEU A 105 -7.94 10.10 5.17
CA LEU A 105 -9.26 9.99 4.54
C LEU A 105 -9.89 8.61 4.76
N MET A 106 -9.10 7.54 4.72
CA MET A 106 -9.56 6.18 5.07
C MET A 106 -10.02 6.12 6.53
N TYR A 107 -9.24 6.68 7.45
CA TYR A 107 -9.62 6.79 8.86
C TYR A 107 -10.90 7.62 9.03
N ASP A 108 -10.99 8.78 8.38
CA ASP A 108 -12.18 9.64 8.44
C ASP A 108 -13.41 8.90 7.90
N ALA A 109 -13.31 8.17 6.78
CA ALA A 109 -14.42 7.40 6.23
C ALA A 109 -14.94 6.33 7.22
N VAL A 110 -14.04 5.55 7.82
CA VAL A 110 -14.40 4.55 8.85
C VAL A 110 -14.94 5.25 10.11
N SER A 111 -14.31 6.34 10.56
CA SER A 111 -14.76 7.13 11.70
C SER A 111 -16.19 7.66 11.51
N LYS A 112 -16.50 8.21 10.32
CA LYS A 112 -17.86 8.70 10.00
C LYS A 112 -18.89 7.57 9.96
N ALA A 113 -18.53 6.38 9.48
CA ALA A 113 -19.38 5.20 9.56
C ALA A 113 -19.74 4.87 11.03
N PHE A 114 -18.75 4.94 11.93
CA PHE A 114 -18.97 4.69 13.36
C PHE A 114 -19.79 5.78 14.05
N THR A 115 -19.50 7.05 13.78
CA THR A 115 -20.09 8.18 14.52
C THR A 115 -21.45 8.65 13.96
N ASN A 116 -21.59 8.63 12.64
CA ASN A 116 -22.74 9.20 11.93
C ASN A 116 -23.52 8.16 11.12
N GLY A 117 -22.90 7.07 10.70
CA GLY A 117 -23.38 6.16 9.66
C GLY A 117 -22.99 6.66 8.27
N LEU A 118 -23.08 5.76 7.29
CA LEU A 118 -22.90 6.04 5.87
C LEU A 118 -24.25 6.38 5.21
N LEU A 119 -24.22 6.69 3.92
CA LEU A 119 -25.41 7.09 3.15
C LEU A 119 -26.58 6.11 3.29
N HIS A 120 -26.30 4.79 3.36
CA HIS A 120 -27.30 3.73 3.47
C HIS A 120 -27.31 3.03 4.83
N SER A 121 -26.66 3.60 5.85
CA SER A 121 -26.70 3.03 7.20
C SER A 121 -28.05 3.30 7.87
N GLU A 122 -28.66 2.26 8.42
CA GLU A 122 -29.86 2.42 9.26
C GLU A 122 -29.54 3.15 10.57
N LYS A 123 -28.35 2.95 11.10
CA LYS A 123 -27.82 3.59 12.32
C LYS A 123 -26.28 3.63 12.28
N PRO A 124 -25.65 4.56 13.02
CA PRO A 124 -24.19 4.58 13.16
C PRO A 124 -23.63 3.25 13.65
N TRP A 125 -22.47 2.84 13.15
CA TRP A 125 -21.89 1.53 13.48
C TRP A 125 -21.52 1.36 14.95
N CYS A 126 -21.27 2.46 15.69
CA CYS A 126 -21.07 2.40 17.14
C CYS A 126 -22.32 1.88 17.92
N LYS A 127 -23.49 1.83 17.28
CA LYS A 127 -24.74 1.31 17.83
C LYS A 127 -25.04 -0.13 17.37
N LEU A 128 -24.13 -0.75 16.63
CA LEU A 128 -24.22 -2.16 16.22
C LEU A 128 -23.54 -3.05 17.26
N ASP A 129 -24.10 -4.23 17.49
CA ASP A 129 -23.52 -5.19 18.43
C ASP A 129 -22.16 -5.69 17.94
N LYS A 130 -21.98 -5.80 16.63
CA LYS A 130 -20.77 -6.31 16.01
C LYS A 130 -20.52 -5.71 14.63
N VAL A 131 -19.26 -5.37 14.36
CA VAL A 131 -18.77 -4.97 13.04
C VAL A 131 -17.60 -5.87 12.66
N LYS A 132 -17.66 -6.46 11.47
CA LYS A 132 -16.61 -7.30 10.89
C LYS A 132 -16.06 -6.70 9.63
N TRP A 133 -14.80 -7.04 9.30
CA TRP A 133 -14.10 -6.51 8.13
C TRP A 133 -13.25 -7.55 7.45
N ILE A 134 -13.33 -7.65 6.14
CA ILE A 134 -12.51 -8.55 5.34
C ILE A 134 -11.14 -7.93 5.10
N CYS A 135 -10.11 -8.69 5.42
CA CYS A 135 -8.71 -8.29 5.30
C CYS A 135 -7.96 -9.27 4.42
N PRO A 136 -7.72 -8.98 3.13
CA PRO A 136 -6.82 -9.75 2.30
C PRO A 136 -5.41 -9.78 2.91
N VAL A 137 -4.82 -10.97 3.00
CA VAL A 137 -3.52 -11.20 3.65
C VAL A 137 -2.58 -12.02 2.76
N PRO A 138 -1.26 -11.69 2.76
CA PRO A 138 -0.65 -10.57 3.47
C PRO A 138 -1.11 -9.22 2.92
N GLY A 139 -1.21 -8.18 3.78
CA GLY A 139 -1.78 -6.89 3.44
C GLY A 139 -1.09 -5.70 4.12
N TYR A 140 -1.67 -4.51 3.96
CA TYR A 140 -1.08 -3.28 4.48
C TYR A 140 -1.39 -3.08 5.97
N ASP A 141 -0.36 -3.06 6.79
CA ASP A 141 -0.44 -2.95 8.25
C ASP A 141 -1.25 -1.75 8.77
N ARG A 142 -1.24 -0.62 8.05
CA ARG A 142 -2.01 0.58 8.45
C ARG A 142 -3.51 0.41 8.28
N HIS A 143 -3.95 -0.30 7.27
CA HIS A 143 -5.37 -0.67 7.11
C HIS A 143 -5.86 -1.44 8.33
N PHE A 144 -5.12 -2.47 8.74
CA PHE A 144 -5.47 -3.27 9.91
C PHE A 144 -5.49 -2.44 11.20
N LYS A 145 -4.56 -1.49 11.35
CA LYS A 145 -4.54 -0.60 12.50
C LYS A 145 -5.72 0.37 12.54
N VAL A 146 -6.23 0.82 11.39
CA VAL A 146 -7.45 1.63 11.34
C VAL A 146 -8.64 0.81 11.87
N THR A 147 -8.90 -0.37 11.32
CA THR A 147 -10.01 -1.23 11.75
C THR A 147 -9.86 -1.69 13.19
N GLU A 148 -8.66 -2.08 13.62
CA GLU A 148 -8.36 -2.46 15.01
C GLU A 148 -8.70 -1.34 16.00
N SER A 149 -8.39 -0.06 15.65
CA SER A 149 -8.62 1.09 16.53
C SER A 149 -10.09 1.36 16.81
N PHE A 150 -11.00 0.88 15.96
CA PHE A 150 -12.45 0.96 16.14
C PHE A 150 -13.06 -0.32 16.75
N GLY A 151 -12.24 -1.28 17.17
CA GLY A 151 -12.73 -2.54 17.75
C GLY A 151 -13.40 -3.47 16.72
N VAL A 152 -13.12 -3.29 15.44
CA VAL A 152 -13.67 -4.12 14.36
C VAL A 152 -13.04 -5.51 14.36
N GLU A 153 -13.85 -6.56 14.27
CA GLU A 153 -13.36 -7.93 14.08
C GLU A 153 -12.83 -8.10 12.65
N MET A 154 -11.55 -8.39 12.53
CA MET A 154 -10.90 -8.58 11.23
C MET A 154 -10.87 -10.06 10.83
N ILE A 155 -11.33 -10.36 9.60
CA ILE A 155 -11.36 -11.68 9.01
C ILE A 155 -10.31 -11.75 7.91
N SER A 156 -9.30 -12.58 8.07
CA SER A 156 -8.26 -12.80 7.06
C SER A 156 -8.80 -13.61 5.91
N VAL A 157 -8.52 -13.16 4.68
CA VAL A 157 -8.79 -13.89 3.43
C VAL A 157 -7.47 -13.98 2.65
N PRO A 158 -7.05 -15.17 2.19
CA PRO A 158 -5.79 -15.31 1.46
C PRO A 158 -5.77 -14.50 0.17
N MET A 159 -4.63 -13.92 -0.15
CA MET A 159 -4.34 -13.41 -1.49
C MET A 159 -3.97 -14.56 -2.43
N THR A 160 -4.34 -14.42 -3.69
CA THR A 160 -3.96 -15.29 -4.81
C THR A 160 -3.11 -14.52 -5.82
N ALA A 161 -2.72 -15.16 -6.93
CA ALA A 161 -2.04 -14.47 -8.02
C ALA A 161 -2.90 -13.36 -8.69
N ASP A 162 -4.23 -13.48 -8.57
CA ASP A 162 -5.22 -12.62 -9.24
C ASP A 162 -5.90 -11.59 -8.31
N GLY A 163 -5.54 -11.56 -7.04
CA GLY A 163 -6.18 -10.76 -5.99
C GLY A 163 -6.66 -11.62 -4.83
N PRO A 164 -7.62 -11.17 -3.99
CA PRO A 164 -8.12 -11.95 -2.88
C PRO A 164 -8.87 -13.20 -3.35
N ASP A 165 -8.93 -14.23 -2.50
CA ASP A 165 -9.78 -15.41 -2.73
C ASP A 165 -11.26 -14.99 -2.74
N MET A 166 -11.80 -14.82 -3.94
CA MET A 166 -13.15 -14.29 -4.13
C MET A 166 -14.25 -15.26 -3.68
N ASP A 167 -13.99 -16.55 -3.64
CA ASP A 167 -15.00 -17.52 -3.17
C ASP A 167 -15.22 -17.35 -1.66
N GLN A 168 -14.16 -17.11 -0.91
CA GLN A 168 -14.24 -16.77 0.51
C GLN A 168 -14.87 -15.38 0.72
N VAL A 169 -14.50 -14.37 -0.07
CA VAL A 169 -15.08 -13.02 0.02
C VAL A 169 -16.60 -13.10 -0.20
N GLU A 170 -17.07 -13.74 -1.27
CA GLU A 170 -18.49 -13.86 -1.61
C GLU A 170 -19.30 -14.67 -0.57
N ALA A 171 -18.67 -15.59 0.14
CA ALA A 171 -19.28 -16.28 1.26
C ALA A 171 -19.43 -15.37 2.49
N LEU A 172 -18.40 -14.59 2.81
CA LEU A 172 -18.35 -13.72 3.99
C LEU A 172 -19.30 -12.53 3.91
N ILE A 173 -19.47 -11.91 2.75
CA ILE A 173 -20.37 -10.75 2.58
C ILE A 173 -21.86 -11.08 2.76
N LYS A 174 -22.23 -12.36 2.90
CA LYS A 174 -23.59 -12.78 3.25
C LYS A 174 -23.93 -12.53 4.72
N ASP A 175 -22.93 -12.28 5.57
CA ASP A 175 -23.12 -11.88 6.95
C ASP A 175 -23.33 -10.35 7.01
N PRO A 176 -24.48 -9.84 7.47
CA PRO A 176 -24.76 -8.40 7.56
C PRO A 176 -23.85 -7.63 8.56
N ALA A 177 -23.14 -8.36 9.43
CA ALA A 177 -22.13 -7.76 10.30
C ALA A 177 -20.82 -7.43 9.55
N VAL A 178 -20.58 -7.99 8.37
CA VAL A 178 -19.43 -7.67 7.52
C VAL A 178 -19.70 -6.37 6.79
N LYS A 179 -19.07 -5.30 7.26
CA LYS A 179 -19.33 -3.92 6.83
C LYS A 179 -18.30 -3.38 5.83
N GLY A 180 -17.25 -4.11 5.53
CA GLY A 180 -16.29 -3.63 4.55
C GLY A 180 -15.12 -4.58 4.30
N MET A 181 -14.31 -4.16 3.34
CA MET A 181 -13.14 -4.89 2.87
C MET A 181 -12.05 -3.93 2.45
N TRP A 182 -10.80 -4.22 2.85
CA TRP A 182 -9.62 -3.52 2.36
C TRP A 182 -9.14 -4.09 1.03
N ASN A 183 -8.72 -3.25 0.09
CA ASN A 183 -8.09 -3.66 -1.16
C ASN A 183 -6.95 -2.73 -1.52
N VAL A 184 -5.84 -3.30 -2.00
CA VAL A 184 -4.76 -2.59 -2.70
C VAL A 184 -4.64 -3.25 -4.08
N PRO A 185 -5.41 -2.80 -5.07
CA PRO A 185 -5.70 -3.58 -6.26
C PRO A 185 -4.56 -3.59 -7.29
N LYS A 186 -3.70 -2.61 -7.26
CA LYS A 186 -2.57 -2.49 -8.20
C LYS A 186 -1.27 -2.44 -7.41
N TYR A 187 -0.36 -3.36 -7.72
CA TYR A 187 0.91 -3.54 -7.00
C TYR A 187 0.71 -3.68 -5.49
N SER A 188 -0.12 -4.64 -5.09
CA SER A 188 -0.57 -4.83 -3.70
C SER A 188 0.58 -4.78 -2.68
N ASN A 189 0.34 -4.21 -1.53
CA ASN A 189 1.30 -4.15 -0.44
C ASN A 189 1.06 -5.33 0.52
N PRO A 190 2.01 -6.31 0.65
CA PRO A 190 3.38 -6.26 0.13
C PRO A 190 3.65 -7.02 -1.18
N GLU A 191 2.70 -7.79 -1.72
CA GLU A 191 2.97 -8.84 -2.72
C GLU A 191 3.22 -8.36 -4.15
N GLY A 192 2.90 -7.09 -4.47
CA GLY A 192 3.05 -6.57 -5.83
C GLY A 192 2.00 -7.12 -6.82
N VAL A 193 0.95 -7.79 -6.35
CA VAL A 193 -0.13 -8.35 -7.19
C VAL A 193 -0.93 -7.22 -7.83
N ILE A 194 -1.30 -7.43 -9.10
CA ILE A 194 -2.31 -6.64 -9.81
C ILE A 194 -3.57 -7.50 -9.88
N TYR A 195 -4.70 -6.99 -9.40
CA TYR A 195 -5.97 -7.72 -9.48
C TYR A 195 -6.36 -7.99 -10.93
N SER A 196 -6.74 -9.20 -11.24
CA SER A 196 -7.21 -9.57 -12.57
C SER A 196 -8.55 -8.91 -12.89
N ALA A 197 -8.85 -8.74 -14.19
CA ALA A 197 -10.14 -8.21 -14.64
C ALA A 197 -11.32 -9.04 -14.11
N ALA A 198 -11.15 -10.35 -13.98
CA ALA A 198 -12.16 -11.24 -13.42
C ALA A 198 -12.42 -10.97 -11.94
N THR A 199 -11.36 -10.78 -11.14
CA THR A 199 -11.46 -10.41 -9.72
C THR A 199 -12.13 -9.05 -9.53
N ILE A 200 -11.74 -8.05 -10.33
CA ILE A 200 -12.32 -6.69 -10.28
C ILE A 200 -13.82 -6.75 -10.64
N ASP A 201 -14.19 -7.50 -11.67
CA ASP A 201 -15.59 -7.67 -12.06
C ASP A 201 -16.40 -8.37 -10.96
N ARG A 202 -15.87 -9.43 -10.32
CA ARG A 202 -16.51 -10.08 -9.17
C ARG A 202 -16.71 -9.11 -8.01
N LEU A 203 -15.70 -8.33 -7.65
CA LEU A 203 -15.80 -7.31 -6.60
C LEU A 203 -16.87 -6.24 -6.92
N ALA A 204 -16.91 -5.76 -8.16
CA ALA A 204 -17.85 -4.71 -8.57
C ALA A 204 -19.31 -5.18 -8.55
N LYS A 205 -19.58 -6.45 -8.85
CA LYS A 205 -20.94 -7.02 -8.90
C LYS A 205 -21.40 -7.69 -7.61
N MET A 206 -20.57 -7.75 -6.57
CA MET A 206 -20.96 -8.30 -5.26
C MET A 206 -22.31 -7.71 -4.79
N LYS A 207 -23.03 -8.51 -4.00
CA LYS A 207 -24.27 -8.10 -3.32
C LYS A 207 -24.11 -8.39 -1.83
N PRO A 208 -23.44 -7.51 -1.08
CA PRO A 208 -23.32 -7.66 0.36
C PRO A 208 -24.68 -7.63 1.05
N ALA A 209 -24.84 -8.42 2.12
CA ALA A 209 -26.05 -8.36 2.95
C ALA A 209 -26.14 -7.04 3.73
N ALA A 210 -25.02 -6.37 3.98
CA ALA A 210 -24.98 -5.04 4.58
C ALA A 210 -25.21 -3.97 3.50
N PRO A 211 -26.28 -3.14 3.58
CA PRO A 211 -26.55 -2.10 2.58
C PRO A 211 -25.53 -0.97 2.60
N ASP A 212 -24.81 -0.82 3.68
CA ASP A 212 -23.76 0.17 3.94
C ASP A 212 -22.34 -0.44 3.92
N PHE A 213 -22.14 -1.48 3.09
CA PHE A 213 -20.84 -2.12 2.91
C PHE A 213 -19.84 -1.17 2.23
N MET A 214 -18.61 -1.09 2.75
CA MET A 214 -17.51 -0.28 2.20
C MET A 214 -16.52 -1.16 1.44
N LEU A 215 -16.45 -1.05 0.13
CA LEU A 215 -15.35 -1.56 -0.67
C LEU A 215 -14.24 -0.50 -0.67
N MET A 216 -13.30 -0.61 0.28
CA MET A 216 -12.16 0.30 0.36
C MET A 216 -11.14 -0.08 -0.72
N TRP A 217 -10.86 0.86 -1.60
CA TRP A 217 -10.03 0.67 -2.79
C TRP A 217 -8.81 1.58 -2.73
N ASP A 218 -7.77 1.13 -2.00
CA ASP A 218 -6.53 1.91 -1.85
C ASP A 218 -5.66 1.78 -3.10
N ASN A 219 -5.87 2.68 -4.05
CA ASN A 219 -5.16 2.76 -5.32
C ASN A 219 -3.86 3.58 -5.20
N ALA A 220 -3.11 3.34 -4.11
CA ALA A 220 -1.89 4.07 -3.78
C ALA A 220 -0.80 3.97 -4.85
N TYR A 221 -0.88 2.97 -5.71
CA TYR A 221 0.12 2.68 -6.74
C TYR A 221 -0.44 2.76 -8.17
N CYS A 222 -1.50 3.53 -8.38
CA CYS A 222 -2.20 3.64 -9.67
C CYS A 222 -1.30 3.98 -10.87
N ILE A 223 -0.16 4.64 -10.64
CA ILE A 223 0.81 5.12 -11.65
C ILE A 223 2.26 4.82 -11.24
N HIS A 224 2.51 3.71 -10.55
CA HIS A 224 3.81 3.43 -9.93
C HIS A 224 4.52 2.24 -10.57
N GLU A 225 4.48 2.14 -11.88
CA GLU A 225 5.30 1.24 -12.68
C GLU A 225 6.78 1.63 -12.56
N PHE A 226 7.67 0.65 -12.43
CA PHE A 226 9.13 0.90 -12.48
C PHE A 226 9.87 -0.04 -13.45
N ASP A 227 9.27 -1.15 -13.85
CA ASP A 227 9.88 -2.17 -14.71
C ASP A 227 8.96 -2.58 -15.87
N CYS A 228 7.96 -1.78 -16.17
CA CYS A 228 7.07 -1.95 -17.32
C CYS A 228 6.48 -0.60 -17.74
N ASP A 229 5.82 -0.57 -18.91
CA ASP A 229 5.01 0.58 -19.31
C ASP A 229 3.76 0.73 -18.43
N TYR A 230 3.16 1.92 -18.47
CA TYR A 230 1.93 2.21 -17.72
C TYR A 230 0.83 1.21 -18.06
N VAL A 231 0.32 0.54 -17.03
CA VAL A 231 -0.80 -0.38 -17.12
C VAL A 231 -2.08 0.36 -16.77
N ALA A 232 -2.97 0.56 -17.76
CA ALA A 232 -4.29 1.12 -17.51
C ALA A 232 -5.10 0.24 -16.55
N PHE A 233 -5.80 0.88 -15.61
CA PHE A 233 -6.59 0.18 -14.60
C PHE A 233 -8.06 0.61 -14.71
N PRO A 234 -9.04 -0.31 -14.50
CA PRO A 234 -10.45 0.03 -14.64
C PRO A 234 -10.91 1.11 -13.65
N ASP A 235 -11.80 2.00 -14.09
CA ASP A 235 -12.58 2.85 -13.18
C ASP A 235 -13.56 1.97 -12.41
N ILE A 236 -13.22 1.67 -11.17
CA ILE A 236 -14.02 0.80 -10.28
C ILE A 236 -15.37 1.43 -9.94
N ILE A 237 -15.47 2.76 -9.87
CA ILE A 237 -16.72 3.47 -9.54
C ILE A 237 -17.73 3.26 -10.67
N SER A 238 -17.33 3.48 -11.91
CA SER A 238 -18.19 3.23 -13.08
C SER A 238 -18.55 1.76 -13.23
N LEU A 239 -17.62 0.87 -12.91
CA LEU A 239 -17.88 -0.58 -12.96
C LEU A 239 -18.90 -1.00 -11.88
N CYS A 240 -18.76 -0.53 -10.66
CA CYS A 240 -19.74 -0.76 -9.60
C CYS A 240 -21.11 -0.16 -9.95
N ALA A 241 -21.16 1.05 -10.52
CA ALA A 241 -22.39 1.70 -10.97
C ALA A 241 -23.14 0.87 -12.01
N LYS A 242 -22.41 0.24 -12.96
CA LYS A 242 -22.98 -0.68 -13.96
C LYS A 242 -23.77 -1.82 -13.32
N TYR A 243 -23.36 -2.27 -12.14
CA TYR A 243 -24.02 -3.35 -11.38
C TYR A 243 -24.98 -2.84 -10.29
N GLY A 244 -25.24 -1.54 -10.24
CA GLY A 244 -26.12 -0.91 -9.23
C GLY A 244 -25.49 -0.82 -7.84
N ASN A 245 -24.17 -0.75 -7.75
CA ASN A 245 -23.38 -0.72 -6.51
C ASN A 245 -22.52 0.55 -6.41
N ALA A 246 -22.95 1.68 -7.02
CA ALA A 246 -22.15 2.90 -7.11
C ALA A 246 -21.65 3.40 -5.73
N ASP A 247 -22.50 3.28 -4.72
CA ASP A 247 -22.24 3.81 -3.37
C ASP A 247 -21.41 2.85 -2.49
N MET A 248 -21.11 1.65 -3.00
CA MET A 248 -20.32 0.67 -2.26
C MET A 248 -18.84 1.01 -2.22
N VAL A 249 -18.29 1.65 -3.28
CA VAL A 249 -16.86 1.84 -3.44
C VAL A 249 -16.37 3.17 -2.89
N TYR A 250 -15.24 3.11 -2.17
CA TYR A 250 -14.46 4.24 -1.67
C TYR A 250 -13.02 4.05 -2.15
N GLU A 251 -12.66 4.76 -3.21
CA GLU A 251 -11.32 4.70 -3.79
C GLU A 251 -10.43 5.77 -3.17
N PHE A 252 -9.17 5.42 -2.90
CA PHE A 252 -8.20 6.33 -2.30
C PHE A 252 -6.92 6.37 -3.12
N ALA A 253 -6.35 7.57 -3.22
CA ALA A 253 -5.05 7.81 -3.81
C ALA A 253 -4.33 8.94 -3.05
N SER A 254 -3.04 9.09 -3.29
CA SER A 254 -2.28 10.22 -2.75
C SER A 254 -1.05 10.52 -3.58
N THR A 255 -0.56 11.74 -3.46
CA THR A 255 0.72 12.13 -4.06
C THR A 255 1.92 11.80 -3.18
N SER A 256 1.74 11.05 -2.07
CA SER A 256 2.81 10.76 -1.09
C SER A 256 4.05 10.11 -1.70
N LYS A 257 3.89 9.36 -2.80
CA LYS A 257 4.99 8.71 -3.51
C LYS A 257 5.21 9.28 -4.92
N VAL A 258 4.48 10.33 -5.26
CA VAL A 258 4.58 11.11 -6.52
C VAL A 258 5.34 12.40 -6.28
N THR A 259 5.01 13.09 -5.15
CA THR A 259 5.66 14.32 -4.71
C THR A 259 6.28 14.12 -3.32
N PHE A 260 5.62 14.58 -2.26
CA PHE A 260 6.15 14.51 -0.89
C PHE A 260 5.18 13.81 0.06
N PRO A 261 5.61 12.81 0.83
CA PRO A 261 4.76 12.24 1.88
C PRO A 261 4.43 13.22 3.02
N GLY A 262 5.34 14.17 3.29
CA GLY A 262 5.15 15.19 4.34
C GLY A 262 4.30 16.38 3.92
N ALA A 263 4.13 16.62 2.61
CA ALA A 263 3.38 17.74 2.04
C ALA A 263 2.62 17.30 0.77
N GLY A 264 2.12 16.09 0.75
CA GLY A 264 1.34 15.53 -0.35
C GLY A 264 -0.12 16.01 -0.35
N VAL A 265 -0.90 15.37 -1.20
CA VAL A 265 -2.35 15.54 -1.29
C VAL A 265 -3.00 14.16 -1.26
N GLY A 266 -3.91 13.95 -0.31
CA GLY A 266 -4.75 12.76 -0.22
C GLY A 266 -6.06 12.96 -0.98
N VAL A 267 -6.53 11.91 -1.62
CA VAL A 267 -7.73 11.94 -2.47
C VAL A 267 -8.62 10.76 -2.11
N MET A 268 -9.92 11.01 -2.07
CA MET A 268 -10.96 9.98 -2.06
C MET A 268 -11.84 10.17 -3.29
N ALA A 269 -12.16 9.08 -3.96
CA ALA A 269 -13.17 9.07 -5.03
C ALA A 269 -14.27 8.06 -4.70
N SER A 270 -15.52 8.39 -5.05
CA SER A 270 -16.69 7.55 -4.80
C SER A 270 -17.84 8.02 -5.70
N SER A 271 -19.06 7.49 -5.51
CA SER A 271 -20.23 8.08 -6.15
C SER A 271 -20.41 9.55 -5.77
N ALA A 272 -21.04 10.33 -6.64
CA ALA A 272 -21.31 11.74 -6.35
C ALA A 272 -22.14 11.92 -5.06
N ASP A 273 -23.05 11.00 -4.78
CA ASP A 273 -23.91 11.02 -3.57
C ASP A 273 -23.08 10.76 -2.32
N ASN A 274 -22.14 9.77 -2.34
CA ASN A 274 -21.21 9.56 -1.25
C ASN A 274 -20.29 10.77 -1.02
N ILE A 275 -19.78 11.39 -2.09
CA ILE A 275 -18.93 12.60 -1.97
C ILE A 275 -19.73 13.76 -1.36
N ALA A 276 -20.96 13.96 -1.79
CA ALA A 276 -21.83 15.00 -1.22
C ALA A 276 -22.14 14.73 0.27
N TYR A 277 -22.45 13.49 0.63
CA TYR A 277 -22.71 13.08 2.01
C TYR A 277 -21.46 13.23 2.89
N PHE A 278 -20.32 12.70 2.44
CA PHE A 278 -19.05 12.79 3.15
C PHE A 278 -18.61 14.25 3.36
N SER A 279 -18.77 15.09 2.33
CA SER A 279 -18.46 16.53 2.42
C SER A 279 -19.27 17.24 3.51
N LYS A 280 -20.55 16.91 3.70
CA LYS A 280 -21.37 17.46 4.79
C LYS A 280 -20.82 17.09 6.16
N LEU A 281 -20.37 15.84 6.34
CA LEU A 281 -19.81 15.36 7.60
C LEU A 281 -18.42 15.98 7.87
N ILE A 282 -17.59 16.10 6.84
CA ILE A 282 -16.26 16.72 6.95
C ILE A 282 -16.39 18.22 7.21
N ASN A 283 -17.39 18.90 6.65
CA ASN A 283 -17.60 20.34 6.88
C ASN A 283 -17.88 20.71 8.35
N ILE A 284 -18.26 19.73 9.18
CA ILE A 284 -18.37 19.89 10.65
C ILE A 284 -16.96 19.88 11.28
N GLN A 285 -16.03 19.16 10.68
CA GLN A 285 -14.67 18.94 11.17
C GLN A 285 -13.72 20.05 10.72
N THR A 286 -13.87 20.55 9.48
CA THR A 286 -13.06 21.61 8.86
C THR A 286 -13.85 22.36 7.80
N ILE A 287 -13.52 23.64 7.58
CA ILE A 287 -14.11 24.45 6.51
C ILE A 287 -13.44 24.16 5.16
N GLY A 288 -12.25 23.59 5.17
CA GLY A 288 -11.48 23.19 3.99
C GLY A 288 -10.08 22.76 4.35
N PHE A 289 -9.44 22.09 3.41
CA PHE A 289 -8.06 21.64 3.54
C PHE A 289 -7.06 22.65 2.95
N ASP A 290 -5.76 22.33 2.94
CA ASP A 290 -4.70 23.20 2.42
C ASP A 290 -4.82 23.37 0.88
N LYS A 291 -5.55 24.42 0.48
CA LYS A 291 -5.77 24.74 -0.93
C LYS A 291 -4.52 25.29 -1.63
N ILE A 292 -3.61 25.92 -0.89
CA ILE A 292 -2.33 26.36 -1.44
C ILE A 292 -1.53 25.15 -1.89
N ASN A 293 -1.48 24.11 -1.08
CA ASN A 293 -0.82 22.87 -1.42
C ASN A 293 -1.52 22.13 -2.59
N GLN A 294 -2.85 22.13 -2.61
CA GLN A 294 -3.60 21.58 -3.74
C GLN A 294 -3.25 22.30 -5.04
N LEU A 295 -3.24 23.64 -5.05
CA LEU A 295 -2.93 24.43 -6.24
C LEU A 295 -1.49 24.22 -6.71
N ARG A 296 -0.51 24.16 -5.80
CA ARG A 296 0.88 23.81 -6.15
C ARG A 296 0.96 22.49 -6.90
N HIS A 297 0.26 21.47 -6.42
CA HIS A 297 0.22 20.16 -7.07
C HIS A 297 -0.45 20.21 -8.44
N VAL A 298 -1.55 20.97 -8.58
CA VAL A 298 -2.20 21.20 -9.90
C VAL A 298 -1.22 21.82 -10.90
N LEU A 299 -0.54 22.88 -10.50
CA LEU A 299 0.41 23.59 -11.38
C LEU A 299 1.63 22.73 -11.72
N PHE A 300 2.08 21.89 -10.81
CA PHE A 300 3.24 21.03 -11.00
C PHE A 300 2.92 19.79 -11.84
N LEU A 301 1.86 19.07 -11.51
CA LEU A 301 1.47 17.81 -12.16
C LEU A 301 0.72 18.05 -13.48
N LYS A 302 0.01 19.17 -13.60
CA LYS A 302 -0.74 19.66 -14.78
C LYS A 302 -1.88 18.74 -15.21
N ASP A 303 -1.56 17.52 -15.66
CA ASP A 303 -2.46 16.50 -16.17
C ASP A 303 -1.86 15.11 -15.98
N LYS A 304 -2.61 14.08 -16.34
CA LYS A 304 -2.17 12.67 -16.26
C LYS A 304 -0.91 12.41 -17.09
N ALA A 305 -0.80 12.99 -18.27
CA ALA A 305 0.34 12.75 -19.17
C ALA A 305 1.66 13.29 -18.56
N HIS A 306 1.65 14.51 -18.01
CA HIS A 306 2.79 15.09 -17.31
C HIS A 306 3.12 14.31 -16.03
N THR A 307 2.10 13.88 -15.31
CA THR A 307 2.27 13.05 -14.11
C THR A 307 2.94 11.72 -14.47
N LEU A 308 2.51 11.03 -15.53
CA LEU A 308 3.15 9.79 -15.98
C LEU A 308 4.59 10.02 -16.45
N ALA A 309 4.88 11.16 -17.10
CA ALA A 309 6.25 11.53 -17.49
C ALA A 309 7.16 11.73 -16.26
N LEU A 310 6.65 12.34 -15.18
CA LEU A 310 7.35 12.43 -13.91
C LEU A 310 7.58 11.03 -13.31
N MET A 311 6.57 10.16 -13.33
CA MET A 311 6.68 8.81 -12.79
C MET A 311 7.69 7.93 -13.53
N LYS A 312 7.94 8.17 -14.83
CA LYS A 312 9.06 7.53 -15.56
C LYS A 312 10.43 7.92 -15.00
N GLN A 313 10.59 9.14 -14.49
CA GLN A 313 11.83 9.56 -13.82
C GLN A 313 11.96 8.88 -12.45
N HIS A 314 10.86 8.75 -11.71
CA HIS A 314 10.85 7.94 -10.47
C HIS A 314 11.19 6.47 -10.74
N ALA A 315 10.66 5.90 -11.81
CA ALA A 315 10.93 4.52 -12.23
C ALA A 315 12.43 4.28 -12.49
N ALA A 316 13.10 5.20 -13.19
CA ALA A 316 14.55 5.12 -13.45
C ALA A 316 15.39 5.12 -12.15
N ILE A 317 14.88 5.72 -11.06
CA ILE A 317 15.53 5.71 -9.74
C ILE A 317 15.21 4.41 -8.98
N LEU A 318 13.98 3.91 -9.11
CA LEU A 318 13.50 2.77 -8.33
C LEU A 318 13.93 1.42 -8.91
N ALA A 319 13.87 1.23 -10.23
CA ALA A 319 14.17 -0.04 -10.88
C ALA A 319 15.52 -0.64 -10.47
N PRO A 320 16.65 0.10 -10.47
CA PRO A 320 17.93 -0.45 -10.03
C PRO A 320 17.94 -0.94 -8.58
N LYS A 321 17.15 -0.31 -7.71
CA LYS A 321 17.02 -0.69 -6.29
C LYS A 321 16.28 -2.00 -6.11
N PHE A 322 15.21 -2.19 -6.87
CA PHE A 322 14.45 -3.44 -6.87
C PHE A 322 15.26 -4.57 -7.48
N HIS A 323 15.95 -4.31 -8.60
CA HIS A 323 16.81 -5.28 -9.24
C HIS A 323 17.92 -5.75 -8.30
N ALA A 324 18.60 -4.86 -7.58
CA ALA A 324 19.65 -5.23 -6.63
C ALA A 324 19.15 -6.25 -5.59
N VAL A 325 17.94 -6.05 -5.07
CA VAL A 325 17.35 -6.98 -4.10
C VAL A 325 16.90 -8.28 -4.75
N LEU A 326 16.18 -8.21 -5.87
CA LEU A 326 15.61 -9.38 -6.53
C LEU A 326 16.68 -10.28 -7.12
N ASP A 327 17.72 -9.72 -7.72
CA ASP A 327 18.82 -10.50 -8.31
C ASP A 327 19.66 -11.19 -7.23
N ALA A 328 19.81 -10.56 -6.06
CA ALA A 328 20.42 -11.21 -4.90
C ALA A 328 19.56 -12.39 -4.38
N LEU A 329 18.25 -12.24 -4.30
CA LEU A 329 17.33 -13.33 -3.92
C LEU A 329 17.39 -14.47 -4.95
N ASP A 330 17.36 -14.16 -6.24
CA ASP A 330 17.44 -15.16 -7.31
C ASP A 330 18.75 -15.95 -7.26
N LYS A 331 19.87 -15.28 -6.98
CA LYS A 331 21.18 -15.91 -6.91
C LYS A 331 21.38 -16.71 -5.63
N GLU A 332 21.01 -16.15 -4.48
CA GLU A 332 21.41 -16.65 -3.17
C GLU A 332 20.34 -17.51 -2.49
N ILE A 333 19.05 -17.32 -2.80
CA ILE A 333 17.95 -17.93 -2.08
C ILE A 333 17.14 -18.90 -2.96
N ALA A 334 16.79 -18.49 -4.17
CA ALA A 334 15.93 -19.32 -5.05
C ALA A 334 16.48 -20.75 -5.26
N PRO A 335 17.79 -20.97 -5.48
CA PRO A 335 18.33 -22.33 -5.68
C PRO A 335 18.22 -23.22 -4.44
N LEU A 336 18.08 -22.64 -3.24
CA LEU A 336 18.06 -23.35 -1.96
C LEU A 336 16.66 -23.87 -1.60
N GLY A 337 15.60 -23.34 -2.23
CA GLY A 337 14.21 -23.75 -1.98
C GLY A 337 13.70 -23.41 -0.60
N ILE A 338 14.23 -22.36 0.05
CA ILE A 338 13.90 -21.94 1.42
C ILE A 338 12.97 -20.73 1.49
N ALA A 339 12.66 -20.12 0.37
CA ALA A 339 11.67 -19.04 0.27
C ALA A 339 11.05 -18.97 -1.12
N GLY A 340 9.84 -18.37 -1.17
CA GLY A 340 9.13 -17.96 -2.37
C GLY A 340 8.95 -16.45 -2.41
N TYR A 341 9.02 -15.84 -3.60
CA TYR A 341 8.75 -14.43 -3.82
C TYR A 341 8.34 -14.19 -5.27
N LYS A 342 7.68 -13.05 -5.51
CA LYS A 342 7.38 -12.58 -6.87
C LYS A 342 8.31 -11.44 -7.24
N ARG A 343 8.51 -11.21 -8.53
CA ARG A 343 9.21 -10.02 -9.06
C ARG A 343 8.16 -8.96 -9.42
N PRO A 344 7.89 -7.97 -8.55
CA PRO A 344 6.95 -6.91 -8.87
C PRO A 344 7.51 -6.00 -9.97
N VAL A 345 6.64 -5.49 -10.83
CA VAL A 345 6.98 -4.53 -11.89
C VAL A 345 6.56 -3.11 -11.54
N GLY A 346 6.05 -2.91 -10.33
CA GLY A 346 5.59 -1.62 -9.80
C GLY A 346 5.38 -1.69 -8.29
N GLY A 347 4.99 -0.57 -7.71
CA GLY A 347 4.79 -0.45 -6.25
C GLY A 347 6.07 -0.13 -5.49
N TYR A 348 6.11 -0.50 -4.20
CA TYR A 348 7.17 -0.07 -3.26
C TYR A 348 7.73 -1.20 -2.39
N PHE A 349 7.27 -2.44 -2.61
CA PHE A 349 7.61 -3.57 -1.72
C PHE A 349 7.89 -4.85 -2.49
N ILE A 350 8.66 -5.72 -1.83
CA ILE A 350 8.84 -7.12 -2.21
C ILE A 350 8.36 -7.97 -1.04
N SER A 351 7.50 -8.95 -1.31
CA SER A 351 7.05 -9.94 -0.34
C SER A 351 7.88 -11.21 -0.49
N VAL A 352 8.38 -11.72 0.63
CA VAL A 352 9.14 -12.96 0.68
C VAL A 352 8.47 -13.89 1.68
N ASP A 353 8.01 -15.06 1.22
CA ASP A 353 7.46 -16.11 2.06
C ASP A 353 8.57 -17.12 2.34
N VAL A 354 9.11 -17.07 3.55
CA VAL A 354 10.16 -17.98 4.04
C VAL A 354 9.56 -19.28 4.56
N MET A 355 10.37 -20.27 4.89
CA MET A 355 9.91 -21.50 5.51
C MET A 355 9.08 -21.18 6.78
N PRO A 356 7.93 -21.88 7.00
CA PRO A 356 7.08 -21.65 8.16
C PRO A 356 7.86 -21.71 9.48
N GLY A 357 7.67 -20.70 10.34
CA GLY A 357 8.36 -20.54 11.63
C GLY A 357 9.75 -19.88 11.53
N CYS A 358 10.15 -19.35 10.35
CA CYS A 358 11.46 -18.75 10.19
C CYS A 358 11.45 -17.22 10.13
N ALA A 359 10.29 -16.55 9.94
CA ALA A 359 10.28 -15.10 9.69
C ALA A 359 10.80 -14.30 10.89
N LYS A 360 10.29 -14.55 12.10
CA LYS A 360 10.75 -13.84 13.32
C LYS A 360 12.23 -14.05 13.58
N HIS A 361 12.70 -15.27 13.42
CA HIS A 361 14.10 -15.60 13.66
C HIS A 361 15.02 -14.93 12.64
N THR A 362 14.69 -15.01 11.36
CA THR A 362 15.42 -14.29 10.29
C THR A 362 15.52 -12.79 10.60
N LEU A 363 14.42 -12.15 11.02
CA LEU A 363 14.42 -10.73 11.34
C LEU A 363 15.19 -10.38 12.62
N ALA A 364 15.24 -11.27 13.60
CA ALA A 364 16.07 -11.12 14.80
C ALA A 364 17.56 -11.12 14.43
N LEU A 365 18.00 -12.09 13.63
CA LEU A 365 19.36 -12.15 13.10
C LEU A 365 19.73 -10.91 12.29
N CYS A 366 18.83 -10.45 11.38
CA CYS A 366 19.04 -9.22 10.63
C CYS A 366 19.27 -8.01 11.54
N LYS A 367 18.45 -7.87 12.57
CA LYS A 367 18.56 -6.77 13.55
C LYS A 367 19.88 -6.80 14.30
N GLU A 368 20.34 -7.97 14.72
CA GLU A 368 21.64 -8.15 15.38
C GLU A 368 22.80 -7.80 14.46
N ALA A 369 22.68 -8.10 13.17
CA ALA A 369 23.66 -7.73 12.15
C ALA A 369 23.50 -6.28 11.62
N GLY A 370 22.67 -5.46 12.27
CA GLY A 370 22.51 -4.03 11.97
C GLY A 370 21.58 -3.70 10.81
N VAL A 371 20.69 -4.63 10.41
CA VAL A 371 19.67 -4.37 9.37
C VAL A 371 18.28 -4.35 9.96
N THR A 372 17.63 -3.18 9.93
CA THR A 372 16.26 -3.00 10.39
C THR A 372 15.27 -3.35 9.29
N MET A 373 14.33 -4.25 9.59
CA MET A 373 13.24 -4.67 8.72
C MET A 373 11.87 -4.37 9.35
N THR A 374 10.80 -4.47 8.56
CA THR A 374 9.43 -4.48 9.10
C THR A 374 9.25 -5.74 9.98
N GLY A 375 8.66 -5.58 11.16
CA GLY A 375 8.46 -6.71 12.08
C GLY A 375 7.61 -7.82 11.48
N ALA A 376 7.94 -9.07 11.80
CA ALA A 376 7.18 -10.24 11.37
C ALA A 376 5.72 -10.16 11.87
N GLY A 377 4.79 -10.59 11.02
CA GLY A 377 3.36 -10.53 11.29
C GLY A 377 2.71 -9.18 10.98
N ALA A 378 3.46 -8.09 10.72
CA ALA A 378 2.89 -6.77 10.42
C ALA A 378 1.93 -6.80 9.22
N THR A 379 2.12 -7.71 8.28
CA THR A 379 1.29 -7.88 7.08
C THR A 379 -0.01 -8.67 7.32
N PHE A 380 -0.34 -8.94 8.59
CA PHE A 380 -1.54 -9.66 9.01
C PHE A 380 -2.31 -8.89 10.09
N PRO A 381 -3.66 -9.06 10.18
CA PRO A 381 -4.47 -8.53 11.25
C PRO A 381 -3.90 -8.88 12.63
N TYR A 382 -4.00 -7.92 13.56
CA TYR A 382 -3.49 -8.05 14.94
C TYR A 382 -1.97 -8.31 15.05
N GLY A 383 -1.21 -8.16 13.94
CA GLY A 383 0.22 -8.44 13.91
C GLY A 383 0.57 -9.94 14.01
N LYS A 384 -0.35 -10.82 13.61
CA LYS A 384 -0.22 -12.27 13.78
C LYS A 384 -0.24 -12.99 12.43
N ASP A 385 0.95 -13.34 11.94
CA ASP A 385 1.09 -14.30 10.84
C ASP A 385 0.99 -15.73 11.43
N PRO A 386 -0.03 -16.51 11.05
CA PRO A 386 -0.21 -17.85 11.60
C PRO A 386 0.92 -18.82 11.26
N GLN A 387 1.62 -18.57 10.15
CA GLN A 387 2.71 -19.44 9.69
C GLN A 387 4.09 -18.90 10.09
N ASP A 388 4.18 -17.65 10.55
CA ASP A 388 5.46 -16.97 10.80
C ASP A 388 6.41 -17.10 9.60
N SER A 389 5.91 -16.72 8.42
CA SER A 389 6.56 -16.93 7.13
C SER A 389 6.71 -15.68 6.28
N ASN A 390 5.83 -14.68 6.43
CA ASN A 390 5.85 -13.52 5.54
C ASN A 390 6.78 -12.42 6.02
N ILE A 391 7.67 -11.96 5.13
CA ILE A 391 8.60 -10.84 5.35
C ILE A 391 8.42 -9.82 4.23
N ARG A 392 8.24 -8.55 4.61
CA ARG A 392 8.15 -7.42 3.69
C ARG A 392 9.47 -6.67 3.61
N ILE A 393 10.03 -6.54 2.39
CA ILE A 393 11.22 -5.76 2.08
C ILE A 393 10.81 -4.46 1.40
N ALA A 394 11.41 -3.33 1.81
CA ALA A 394 11.18 -1.98 1.23
C ALA A 394 12.48 -1.42 0.61
N PRO A 395 12.74 -1.63 -0.69
CA PRO A 395 13.98 -1.18 -1.33
C PRO A 395 14.05 0.32 -1.62
N SER A 396 12.93 1.03 -1.56
CA SER A 396 12.80 2.38 -2.16
C SER A 396 13.65 3.48 -1.51
N LEU A 397 13.89 3.42 -0.19
CA LEU A 397 14.58 4.49 0.54
C LEU A 397 16.11 4.44 0.39
N PRO A 398 16.85 3.32 0.68
CA PRO A 398 18.30 3.31 0.68
C PRO A 398 18.89 3.49 -0.72
N PRO A 399 20.12 4.00 -0.86
CA PRO A 399 20.85 3.91 -2.12
C PRO A 399 21.22 2.44 -2.45
N VAL A 400 21.52 2.15 -3.73
CA VAL A 400 21.78 0.78 -4.20
C VAL A 400 22.91 0.11 -3.42
N ALA A 401 24.01 0.82 -3.16
CA ALA A 401 25.15 0.25 -2.41
C ALA A 401 24.81 -0.17 -0.97
N GLU A 402 23.90 0.53 -0.31
CA GLU A 402 23.37 0.12 1.02
C GLU A 402 22.42 -1.07 0.89
N LEU A 403 21.60 -1.12 -0.17
CA LEU A 403 20.71 -2.25 -0.44
C LEU A 403 21.47 -3.54 -0.70
N GLU A 404 22.56 -3.48 -1.46
CA GLU A 404 23.42 -4.63 -1.71
C GLU A 404 24.01 -5.22 -0.42
N GLN A 405 24.42 -4.37 0.52
CA GLN A 405 24.87 -4.81 1.84
C GLN A 405 23.71 -5.38 2.69
N ALA A 406 22.58 -4.69 2.73
CA ALA A 406 21.43 -5.10 3.53
C ALA A 406 20.82 -6.41 3.04
N ILE A 407 20.77 -6.63 1.71
CA ILE A 407 20.21 -7.88 1.16
C ILE A 407 21.20 -9.05 1.35
N ALA A 408 22.52 -8.82 1.32
CA ALA A 408 23.50 -9.84 1.65
C ALA A 408 23.33 -10.32 3.10
N VAL A 409 23.14 -9.40 4.05
CA VAL A 409 22.81 -9.74 5.45
C VAL A 409 21.50 -10.53 5.51
N PHE A 410 20.44 -10.07 4.84
CA PHE A 410 19.15 -10.76 4.82
C PHE A 410 19.26 -12.20 4.31
N CYS A 411 19.93 -12.40 3.17
CA CYS A 411 20.12 -13.72 2.59
C CYS A 411 20.89 -14.66 3.52
N THR A 412 21.93 -14.17 4.17
CA THR A 412 22.73 -14.94 5.14
C THR A 412 21.90 -15.32 6.36
N CYS A 413 21.13 -14.36 6.93
CA CYS A 413 20.24 -14.60 8.06
C CYS A 413 19.14 -15.62 7.73
N LEU A 414 18.56 -15.52 6.53
CA LEU A 414 17.54 -16.47 6.08
C LEU A 414 18.11 -17.88 5.91
N LYS A 415 19.33 -18.03 5.37
CA LYS A 415 20.03 -19.31 5.28
C LYS A 415 20.22 -19.94 6.66
N LEU A 416 20.70 -19.17 7.66
CA LEU A 416 20.86 -19.65 9.04
C LEU A 416 19.54 -20.12 9.61
N ALA A 417 18.51 -19.27 9.61
CA ALA A 417 17.20 -19.59 10.15
C ALA A 417 16.59 -20.86 9.52
N ALA A 418 16.78 -21.03 8.20
CA ALA A 418 16.30 -22.20 7.49
C ALA A 418 17.06 -23.48 7.86
N LEU A 419 18.39 -23.41 8.00
CA LEU A 419 19.24 -24.56 8.41
C LEU A 419 18.91 -24.98 9.83
N GLU A 420 18.82 -24.06 10.77
CA GLU A 420 18.40 -24.34 12.16
C GLU A 420 17.02 -24.97 12.24
N LYS A 421 16.07 -24.48 11.42
CA LYS A 421 14.73 -25.07 11.29
C LYS A 421 14.78 -26.52 10.80
N LEU A 422 15.73 -26.86 9.95
CA LEU A 422 15.95 -28.20 9.40
C LEU A 422 16.77 -29.12 10.33
N GLY A 423 17.07 -28.71 11.55
CA GLY A 423 17.64 -29.51 12.62
C GLY A 423 19.16 -29.63 12.57
N VAL A 424 19.83 -28.52 12.26
CA VAL A 424 21.29 -28.42 12.34
C VAL A 424 21.70 -27.88 13.69
#